data_36d784d41e3acadb157e8f8aeb5dadc7
#
_entry.id   36d784d41e3acadb157e8f8aeb5dadc7
#
_cell.length_a   1.000
_cell.length_b   1.000
_cell.length_c   1.000
_cell.angle_alpha   90.00
_cell.angle_beta   90.00
_cell.angle_gamma   90.00
#
_symmetry.space_group_name_H-M   'P 1'
#
loop_
_entity.id
_entity.type
_entity.pdbx_description
1 polymer ?
#
loop_
_entity_poly.entity_id
_entity_poly.type
_entity_poly.pdbx_seq_one_letter_code
_entity_poly.pdbx_strand_id
1 'polypeptide(L)'
;MLRLVADTNTVVSALLWHGAPHRLFETIETEELEFYASRALVDELADVLRRRKLAHAVRASGKSVLALVTQYERLVHLVQPRPLRRPVGRDPDDEPVIACALAARADFIVSGDDDLLVLKAYRRTRIVNAAESLTIIASR
;
A
#
# COMPACT_ATOMS: atom_id res chain seq x y z
N MET A 1 8.66 -11.35 -11.43
CA MET A 1 8.47 -10.69 -10.12
C MET A 1 7.21 -9.85 -10.14
N LEU A 2 6.33 -9.99 -9.16
CA LEU A 2 5.11 -9.19 -9.08
C LEU A 2 5.39 -7.82 -8.50
N ARG A 3 4.77 -6.80 -9.07
CA ARG A 3 4.87 -5.41 -8.63
C ARG A 3 3.55 -4.97 -7.99
N LEU A 4 3.63 -4.47 -6.77
CA LEU A 4 2.45 -4.10 -5.98
C LEU A 4 2.58 -2.68 -5.45
N VAL A 5 1.45 -2.02 -5.29
CA VAL A 5 1.32 -0.76 -4.56
C VAL A 5 0.23 -0.96 -3.51
N ALA A 6 0.52 -0.61 -2.28
CA ALA A 6 -0.47 -0.67 -1.20
C ALA A 6 -0.95 0.73 -0.85
N ASP A 7 -2.25 0.87 -0.58
CA ASP A 7 -2.76 2.14 -0.08
C ASP A 7 -2.32 2.36 1.37
N THR A 8 -2.48 3.58 1.85
CA THR A 8 -1.97 3.98 3.16
C THR A 8 -2.55 3.15 4.30
N ASN A 9 -3.85 2.87 4.28
CA ASN A 9 -4.48 2.10 5.34
C ASN A 9 -4.00 0.65 5.36
N THR A 10 -3.73 0.07 4.20
CA THR A 10 -3.14 -1.27 4.11
C THR A 10 -1.74 -1.29 4.71
N VAL A 11 -0.92 -0.26 4.43
CA VAL A 11 0.42 -0.16 5.00
C VAL A 11 0.36 0.00 6.52
N VAL A 12 -0.53 0.86 7.02
CA VAL A 12 -0.74 1.03 8.47
C VAL A 12 -1.08 -0.32 9.11
N SER A 13 -2.00 -1.06 8.51
CA SER A 13 -2.39 -2.37 9.04
C SER A 13 -1.23 -3.36 9.02
N ALA A 14 -0.41 -3.34 7.96
CA ALA A 14 0.76 -4.21 7.86
C ALA A 14 1.80 -3.90 8.94
N LEU A 15 1.98 -2.63 9.27
CA LEU A 15 2.99 -2.19 10.25
C LEU A 15 2.54 -2.38 11.70
N LEU A 16 1.25 -2.24 11.98
CA LEU A 16 0.74 -2.18 13.35
C LEU A 16 0.03 -3.46 13.82
N TRP A 17 -0.48 -4.27 12.91
CA TRP A 17 -1.25 -5.47 13.27
C TRP A 17 -0.75 -6.70 12.52
N HIS A 18 -1.28 -7.89 12.88
CA HIS A 18 -0.80 -9.18 12.37
C HIS A 18 -1.76 -9.85 11.37
N GLY A 19 -2.68 -9.10 10.77
CA GLY A 19 -3.63 -9.63 9.81
C GLY A 19 -3.02 -9.89 8.41
N ALA A 20 -3.89 -10.01 7.42
CA ALA A 20 -3.48 -10.30 6.04
C ALA A 20 -2.48 -9.28 5.47
N PRO A 21 -2.61 -7.95 5.70
CA PRO A 21 -1.60 -7.02 5.22
C PRO A 21 -0.19 -7.31 5.77
N HIS A 22 -0.11 -7.65 7.05
CA HIS A 22 1.16 -8.00 7.67
C HIS A 22 1.76 -9.26 7.03
N ARG A 23 0.96 -10.31 6.87
CA ARG A 23 1.40 -11.54 6.22
C ARG A 23 1.88 -11.31 4.79
N LEU A 24 1.20 -10.42 4.05
CA LEU A 24 1.60 -10.07 2.70
C LEU A 24 3.01 -9.47 2.69
N PHE A 25 3.31 -8.55 3.60
CA PHE A 25 4.62 -7.94 3.68
C PHE A 25 5.70 -8.95 4.11
N GLU A 26 5.34 -9.94 4.93
CA GLU A 26 6.27 -11.00 5.31
C GLU A 26 6.68 -11.88 4.13
N THR A 27 5.87 -11.94 3.07
CA THR A 27 6.15 -12.80 1.91
C THR A 27 7.00 -12.12 0.83
N ILE A 28 7.43 -10.86 1.04
CA ILE A 28 8.14 -10.09 0.01
C ILE A 28 9.33 -10.86 -0.57
N GLU A 29 10.20 -11.38 0.29
CA GLU A 29 11.39 -12.09 -0.19
C GLU A 29 11.07 -13.47 -0.75
N THR A 30 10.28 -14.26 -0.03
CA THR A 30 10.01 -15.65 -0.40
C THR A 30 9.17 -15.77 -1.66
N GLU A 31 8.27 -14.82 -1.91
CA GLU A 31 7.38 -14.84 -3.07
C GLU A 31 7.84 -13.90 -4.18
N GLU A 32 9.01 -13.31 -4.03
CA GLU A 32 9.58 -12.41 -5.03
C GLU A 32 8.64 -11.26 -5.39
N LEU A 33 8.17 -10.54 -4.37
CA LEU A 33 7.32 -9.38 -4.55
C LEU A 33 8.15 -8.09 -4.51
N GLU A 34 7.75 -7.10 -5.29
CA GLU A 34 8.29 -5.75 -5.21
C GLU A 34 7.16 -4.79 -4.89
N PHE A 35 7.28 -4.11 -3.76
CA PHE A 35 6.36 -3.02 -3.41
C PHE A 35 6.94 -1.69 -3.84
N TYR A 36 6.07 -0.84 -4.35
CA TYR A 36 6.41 0.50 -4.82
C TYR A 36 5.61 1.54 -4.06
N ALA A 37 6.19 2.69 -3.88
CA ALA A 37 5.53 3.84 -3.28
C ALA A 37 6.03 5.12 -3.94
N SER A 38 5.33 6.21 -3.69
CA SER A 38 5.75 7.54 -4.06
C SER A 38 6.05 8.35 -2.81
N ARG A 39 6.71 9.49 -2.96
CA ARG A 39 6.92 10.39 -1.83
C ARG A 39 5.59 10.83 -1.22
N ALA A 40 4.57 11.08 -2.04
CA ALA A 40 3.25 11.45 -1.56
C ALA A 40 2.64 10.38 -0.66
N LEU A 41 2.78 9.10 -1.03
CA LEU A 41 2.26 7.98 -0.22
C LEU A 41 3.04 7.81 1.09
N VAL A 42 4.35 8.00 1.07
CA VAL A 42 5.17 7.93 2.29
C VAL A 42 4.82 9.06 3.23
N ASP A 43 4.64 10.27 2.71
CA ASP A 43 4.26 11.44 3.53
C ASP A 43 2.86 11.24 4.13
N GLU A 44 1.92 10.71 3.37
CA GLU A 44 0.59 10.38 3.88
C GLU A 44 0.66 9.33 5.00
N LEU A 45 1.50 8.32 4.83
CA LEU A 45 1.70 7.32 5.90
C LEU A 45 2.17 7.97 7.19
N ALA A 46 3.14 8.87 7.11
CA ALA A 46 3.63 9.58 8.29
C ALA A 46 2.53 10.39 8.96
N ASP A 47 1.71 11.09 8.18
CA ASP A 47 0.61 11.89 8.69
C ASP A 47 -0.46 11.01 9.37
N VAL A 48 -0.81 9.89 8.75
CA VAL A 48 -1.81 8.97 9.30
C VAL A 48 -1.32 8.34 10.60
N LEU A 49 -0.07 7.93 10.65
CA LEU A 49 0.51 7.31 11.85
C LEU A 49 0.57 8.30 13.05
N ARG A 50 0.57 9.60 12.79
CA ARG A 50 0.54 10.62 13.84
C ARG A 50 -0.84 10.92 14.37
N ARG A 51 -1.90 10.38 13.76
CA ARG A 51 -3.26 10.66 14.21
C ARG A 51 -3.50 10.09 15.60
N ARG A 52 -4.25 10.84 16.41
CA ARG A 52 -4.53 10.47 17.81
C ARG A 52 -5.12 9.07 17.92
N LYS A 53 -6.00 8.68 17.02
CA LYS A 53 -6.65 7.37 17.06
C LYS A 53 -5.68 6.20 16.93
N LEU A 54 -4.49 6.42 16.38
CA LEU A 54 -3.47 5.39 16.23
C LEU A 54 -2.39 5.43 17.31
N ALA A 55 -2.44 6.40 18.22
CA ALA A 55 -1.38 6.59 19.22
C ALA A 55 -1.15 5.35 20.08
N HIS A 56 -2.23 4.67 20.48
CA HIS A 56 -2.11 3.45 21.29
C HIS A 56 -1.43 2.33 20.51
N ALA A 57 -1.84 2.10 19.27
CA ALA A 57 -1.28 1.05 18.43
C ALA A 57 0.19 1.32 18.09
N VAL A 58 0.54 2.59 17.84
CA VAL A 58 1.94 2.97 17.60
C VAL A 58 2.79 2.68 18.84
N ARG A 59 2.32 3.07 20.03
CA ARG A 59 3.03 2.76 21.28
C ARG A 59 3.17 1.25 21.48
N ALA A 60 2.11 0.50 21.22
CA ALA A 60 2.13 -0.95 21.38
C ALA A 60 3.13 -1.63 20.44
N SER A 61 3.44 -1.02 19.31
CA SER A 61 4.44 -1.55 18.37
C SER A 61 5.87 -1.48 18.92
N GLY A 62 6.10 -0.67 19.94
CA GLY A 62 7.43 -0.41 20.47
C GLY A 62 8.31 0.48 19.59
N LYS A 63 7.75 1.05 18.52
CA LYS A 63 8.48 1.88 17.57
C LYS A 63 7.87 3.27 17.49
N SER A 64 8.70 4.25 17.16
CA SER A 64 8.24 5.61 16.88
C SER A 64 7.61 5.67 15.47
N VAL A 65 6.87 6.75 15.21
CA VAL A 65 6.36 7.00 13.85
C VAL A 65 7.52 7.03 12.84
N LEU A 66 8.60 7.74 13.18
CA LEU A 66 9.78 7.80 12.30
C LEU A 66 10.34 6.42 12.01
N ALA A 67 10.46 5.55 13.03
CA ALA A 67 10.97 4.21 12.83
C ALA A 67 10.06 3.36 11.92
N LEU A 68 8.76 3.49 12.08
CA LEU A 68 7.79 2.78 11.24
C LEU A 68 7.85 3.24 9.79
N VAL A 69 7.92 4.56 9.57
CA VAL A 69 8.05 5.11 8.21
C VAL A 69 9.36 4.66 7.57
N THR A 70 10.46 4.70 8.32
CA THR A 70 11.76 4.27 7.82
C THR A 70 11.74 2.79 7.46
N GLN A 71 11.10 1.96 8.28
CA GLN A 71 10.93 0.54 7.98
C GLN A 71 10.21 0.33 6.65
N TYR A 72 9.13 1.07 6.40
CA TYR A 72 8.40 1.00 5.15
C TYR A 72 9.25 1.49 3.97
N GLU A 73 9.96 2.62 4.12
CA GLU A 73 10.81 3.14 3.06
C GLU A 73 11.89 2.13 2.61
N ARG A 74 12.38 1.31 3.52
CA ARG A 74 13.36 0.27 3.21
C ARG A 74 12.75 -0.92 2.46
N LEU A 75 11.45 -1.12 2.59
CA LEU A 75 10.75 -2.23 1.94
C LEU A 75 10.31 -1.92 0.52
N VAL A 76 10.23 -0.65 0.15
CA VAL A 76 9.65 -0.24 -1.12
C VAL A 76 10.68 0.37 -2.05
N HIS A 77 10.33 0.36 -3.34
CA HIS A 77 11.03 1.12 -4.36
C HIS A 77 10.26 2.41 -4.60
N LEU A 78 10.94 3.55 -4.51
CA LEU A 78 10.28 4.85 -4.75
C LEU A 78 10.23 5.16 -6.23
N VAL A 79 9.05 5.62 -6.68
CA VAL A 79 8.83 6.08 -8.05
C VAL A 79 8.33 7.52 -8.02
N GLN A 80 8.46 8.21 -9.16
CA GLN A 80 7.96 9.56 -9.34
C GLN A 80 6.76 9.52 -10.29
N PRO A 81 5.53 9.48 -9.77
CA PRO A 81 4.36 9.44 -10.62
C PRO A 81 4.12 10.79 -11.29
N ARG A 82 3.48 10.74 -12.46
CA ARG A 82 2.97 11.93 -13.13
C ARG A 82 1.56 12.20 -12.67
N PRO A 83 1.11 13.46 -12.65
CA PRO A 83 -0.29 13.77 -12.36
C PRO A 83 -1.22 13.02 -13.32
N LEU A 84 -2.35 12.57 -12.81
CA LEU A 84 -3.37 11.93 -13.65
C LEU A 84 -4.02 12.98 -14.54
N ARG A 85 -4.26 12.62 -15.80
CA ARG A 85 -4.92 13.53 -16.76
C ARG A 85 -6.40 13.72 -16.45
N ARG A 86 -7.03 12.71 -15.87
CA ARG A 86 -8.43 12.71 -15.51
C ARG A 86 -8.60 12.11 -14.13
N PRO A 87 -9.57 12.60 -13.34
CA PRO A 87 -9.90 11.94 -12.08
C PRO A 87 -10.26 10.49 -12.31
N VAL A 88 -9.82 9.61 -11.39
CA VAL A 88 -10.12 8.19 -11.41
C VAL A 88 -10.70 7.82 -10.06
N GLY A 89 -11.78 7.01 -10.07
CA GLY A 89 -12.40 6.58 -8.83
C GLY A 89 -13.32 7.64 -8.23
N ARG A 90 -13.88 7.32 -7.09
CA ARG A 90 -14.87 8.15 -6.40
C ARG A 90 -14.25 9.17 -5.46
N ASP A 91 -13.05 8.86 -4.95
CA ASP A 91 -12.38 9.65 -3.93
C ASP A 91 -11.10 10.22 -4.52
N PRO A 92 -10.93 11.57 -4.54
CA PRO A 92 -9.67 12.18 -4.98
C PRO A 92 -8.46 11.71 -4.18
N ASP A 93 -8.65 11.28 -2.93
CA ASP A 93 -7.56 10.78 -2.09
C ASP A 93 -6.98 9.47 -2.61
N ASP A 94 -7.67 8.77 -3.50
CA ASP A 94 -7.19 7.54 -4.12
C ASP A 94 -6.24 7.80 -5.30
N GLU A 95 -6.20 9.03 -5.82
CA GLU A 95 -5.38 9.35 -6.98
C GLU A 95 -3.88 9.10 -6.77
N PRO A 96 -3.28 9.43 -5.61
CA PRO A 96 -1.87 9.14 -5.39
C PRO A 96 -1.53 7.65 -5.51
N VAL A 97 -2.41 6.77 -5.05
CA VAL A 97 -2.22 5.32 -5.17
C VAL A 97 -2.25 4.89 -6.62
N ILE A 98 -3.23 5.37 -7.37
CA ILE A 98 -3.40 5.03 -8.79
C ILE A 98 -2.24 5.57 -9.60
N ALA A 99 -1.83 6.83 -9.37
CA ALA A 99 -0.69 7.42 -10.07
C ALA A 99 0.61 6.66 -9.79
N CYS A 100 0.82 6.24 -8.55
CA CYS A 100 1.97 5.43 -8.16
C CYS A 100 1.95 4.08 -8.90
N ALA A 101 0.81 3.43 -8.94
CA ALA A 101 0.66 2.13 -9.63
C ALA A 101 0.97 2.24 -11.12
N LEU A 102 0.54 3.32 -11.76
CA LEU A 102 0.86 3.56 -13.17
C LEU A 102 2.36 3.74 -13.38
N ALA A 103 3.01 4.57 -12.54
CA ALA A 103 4.44 4.81 -12.64
C ALA A 103 5.25 3.54 -12.40
N ALA A 104 4.81 2.70 -11.50
CA ALA A 104 5.48 1.44 -11.14
C ALA A 104 5.15 0.30 -12.11
N ARG A 105 4.18 0.48 -12.99
CA ARG A 105 3.62 -0.60 -13.82
C ARG A 105 3.18 -1.77 -12.93
N ALA A 106 2.44 -1.46 -11.87
CA ALA A 106 2.06 -2.44 -10.89
C ALA A 106 1.09 -3.48 -11.45
N ASP A 107 1.25 -4.71 -11.00
CA ASP A 107 0.29 -5.79 -11.28
C ASP A 107 -0.94 -5.65 -10.40
N PHE A 108 -0.74 -5.21 -9.14
CA PHE A 108 -1.83 -5.07 -8.18
C PHE A 108 -1.72 -3.77 -7.39
N ILE A 109 -2.89 -3.18 -7.12
CA ILE A 109 -3.09 -2.27 -6.00
C ILE A 109 -3.74 -3.07 -4.89
N VAL A 110 -3.16 -3.03 -3.69
CA VAL A 110 -3.70 -3.71 -2.51
C VAL A 110 -4.38 -2.68 -1.62
N SER A 111 -5.67 -2.84 -1.41
CA SER A 111 -6.48 -1.87 -0.67
C SER A 111 -7.56 -2.57 0.15
N GLY A 112 -7.98 -1.92 1.23
CA GLY A 112 -9.19 -2.31 1.97
C GLY A 112 -10.33 -1.32 1.76
N ASP A 113 -10.14 -0.31 0.91
CA ASP A 113 -11.11 0.75 0.67
C ASP A 113 -12.11 0.32 -0.40
N ASP A 114 -13.39 0.31 -0.05
CA ASP A 114 -14.46 -0.10 -0.97
C ASP A 114 -14.51 0.77 -2.22
N ASP A 115 -14.18 2.06 -2.12
CA ASP A 115 -14.19 2.97 -3.28
C ASP A 115 -13.11 2.60 -4.29
N LEU A 116 -12.00 2.03 -3.87
CA LEU A 116 -10.99 1.49 -4.77
C LEU A 116 -11.36 0.09 -5.26
N LEU A 117 -11.79 -0.78 -4.33
CA LEU A 117 -12.10 -2.17 -4.65
C LEU A 117 -13.24 -2.30 -5.67
N VAL A 118 -14.19 -1.38 -5.66
CA VAL A 118 -15.32 -1.41 -6.60
C VAL A 118 -14.86 -1.22 -8.04
N LEU A 119 -13.72 -0.57 -8.27
CA LEU A 119 -13.16 -0.40 -9.61
C LEU A 119 -12.64 -1.71 -10.20
N LYS A 120 -12.27 -2.67 -9.37
CA LYS A 120 -11.70 -3.99 -9.71
C LYS A 120 -10.38 -3.94 -10.46
N ALA A 121 -10.19 -2.99 -11.34
CA ALA A 121 -8.96 -2.81 -12.09
C ALA A 121 -8.88 -1.39 -12.64
N TYR A 122 -7.66 -0.92 -12.85
CA TYR A 122 -7.39 0.29 -13.63
C TYR A 122 -6.33 -0.07 -14.66
N ARG A 123 -6.72 -0.05 -15.93
CA ARG A 123 -5.88 -0.55 -17.03
C ARG A 123 -5.43 -1.99 -16.73
N ARG A 124 -4.13 -2.26 -16.69
CA ARG A 124 -3.58 -3.59 -16.41
C ARG A 124 -3.47 -3.92 -14.93
N THR A 125 -3.62 -2.92 -14.06
CA THR A 125 -3.46 -3.11 -12.63
C THR A 125 -4.76 -3.57 -12.01
N ARG A 126 -4.74 -4.74 -11.36
CA ARG A 126 -5.89 -5.24 -10.63
C ARG A 126 -5.92 -4.62 -9.24
N ILE A 127 -7.12 -4.38 -8.74
CA ILE A 127 -7.31 -3.84 -7.38
C ILE A 127 -7.93 -4.93 -6.53
N VAL A 128 -7.20 -5.35 -5.51
CA VAL A 128 -7.57 -6.48 -4.64
C VAL A 128 -7.29 -6.12 -3.18
N ASN A 129 -7.92 -6.83 -2.25
CA ASN A 129 -7.56 -6.69 -0.85
C ASN A 129 -6.37 -7.60 -0.52
N ALA A 130 -5.82 -7.45 0.69
CA ALA A 130 -4.62 -8.20 1.07
C ALA A 130 -4.86 -9.72 1.09
N ALA A 131 -6.01 -10.16 1.56
CA ALA A 131 -6.34 -11.58 1.61
C ALA A 131 -6.43 -12.18 0.20
N GLU A 132 -7.07 -11.46 -0.73
CA GLU A 132 -7.16 -11.88 -2.12
C GLU A 132 -5.76 -11.96 -2.77
N SER A 133 -4.92 -10.95 -2.50
CA SER A 133 -3.57 -10.94 -3.07
C SER A 133 -2.75 -12.14 -2.58
N LEU A 134 -2.87 -12.52 -1.32
CA LEU A 134 -2.20 -13.71 -0.79
C LEU A 134 -2.65 -14.97 -1.50
N THR A 135 -3.95 -15.11 -1.75
CA THR A 135 -4.50 -16.26 -2.49
C THR A 135 -3.96 -16.32 -3.90
N ILE A 136 -3.92 -15.19 -4.60
CA ILE A 136 -3.40 -15.12 -5.98
C ILE A 136 -1.93 -15.48 -6.01
N ILE A 137 -1.13 -14.94 -5.09
CA ILE A 137 0.30 -15.20 -5.02
C ILE A 137 0.57 -16.68 -4.77
N ALA A 138 -0.17 -17.30 -3.86
CA ALA A 138 0.01 -18.70 -3.50
C ALA A 138 -0.33 -19.66 -4.65
N SER A 139 -1.18 -19.23 -5.57
CA SER A 139 -1.65 -20.10 -6.67
C SER A 139 -0.91 -19.92 -7.99
N ARG A 140 0.06 -19.03 -8.05
CA ARG A 140 0.84 -18.83 -9.29
C ARG A 140 2.00 -19.81 -9.45
#